data_227deb2c1be51df1eff4df947ab72b2f
#
_entry.id   227deb2c1be51df1eff4df947ab72b2f
#
_cell.length_a   1.000
_cell.length_b   1.000
_cell.length_c   1.000
_cell.angle_alpha   90.00
_cell.angle_beta   90.00
_cell.angle_gamma   90.00
#
_symmetry.space_group_name_H-M   'P 1'
#
loop_
_entity.id
_entity.type
_entity.pdbx_description
1 polymer ?
#
loop_
_entity_poly.entity_id
_entity_poly.type
_entity_poly.pdbx_seq_one_letter_code
_entity_poly.pdbx_strand_id
1 'polypeptide(L)' 'MINIRDPNRLYNFYNEVTRLHMTCMPDWRVGQFWMNFLGWVQNEKKCDPFFPEESEMLTYLKEYCGEKEDING' A
#
# COMPACT_ATOMS: atom_id res chain seq x y z
N MET A 1 -1.39 -27.88 -11.66
CA MET A 1 -0.97 -26.94 -12.19
C MET A 1 -0.76 -25.75 -11.43
N ILE A 2 -0.16 -24.88 -11.93
CA ILE A 2 0.25 -23.91 -11.23
C ILE A 2 -0.63 -22.79 -11.19
N ASN A 3 -0.68 -22.16 -10.13
CA ASN A 3 -1.37 -20.98 -10.03
C ASN A 3 -0.54 -19.87 -10.48
N ILE A 4 -0.66 -19.55 -11.71
CA ILE A 4 0.10 -18.47 -12.22
C ILE A 4 -0.78 -17.27 -12.16
N ARG A 5 -0.39 -16.29 -11.37
CA ARG A 5 -1.14 -15.06 -11.28
C ARG A 5 -0.96 -14.27 -12.54
N ASP A 6 -2.04 -13.61 -12.96
CA ASP A 6 -1.98 -12.74 -14.12
C ASP A 6 -1.09 -11.56 -13.78
N PRO A 7 0.02 -11.36 -14.49
CA PRO A 7 0.90 -10.25 -14.18
C PRO A 7 0.28 -8.88 -14.40
N ASN A 8 -0.81 -8.81 -15.16
CA ASN A 8 -1.49 -7.53 -15.37
C ASN A 8 -2.09 -6.98 -14.08
N ARG A 9 -2.26 -7.83 -13.07
CA ARG A 9 -2.74 -7.36 -11.78
C ARG A 9 -1.81 -6.32 -11.19
N LEU A 10 -0.52 -6.42 -11.51
CA LEU A 10 0.47 -5.49 -10.98
C LEU A 10 0.33 -4.10 -11.59
N TYR A 11 -0.10 -4.06 -12.84
CA TYR A 11 -0.31 -2.79 -13.50
C TYR A 11 -1.33 -1.95 -12.73
N ASN A 12 -2.47 -2.56 -12.41
CA ASN A 12 -3.50 -1.87 -11.66
C ASN A 12 -3.03 -1.54 -10.24
N PHE A 13 -2.31 -2.47 -9.63
CA PHE A 13 -1.80 -2.25 -8.28
C PHE A 13 -0.90 -1.02 -8.23
N TYR A 14 0.10 -0.97 -9.11
CA TYR A 14 1.05 0.14 -9.06
C TYR A 14 0.43 1.45 -9.51
N ASN A 15 -0.56 1.40 -10.39
CA ASN A 15 -1.28 2.63 -10.74
C ASN A 15 -1.98 3.21 -9.52
N GLU A 16 -2.64 2.37 -8.74
CA GLU A 16 -3.31 2.83 -7.54
C GLU A 16 -2.32 3.30 -6.49
N VAL A 17 -1.22 2.59 -6.33
CA VAL A 17 -0.19 3.01 -5.39
C VAL A 17 0.34 4.38 -5.77
N THR A 18 0.59 4.57 -7.07
CA THR A 18 1.08 5.85 -7.54
C THR A 18 0.11 6.96 -7.21
N ARG A 19 -1.16 6.73 -7.50
CA ARG A 19 -2.19 7.72 -7.24
C ARG A 19 -2.23 8.10 -5.76
N LEU A 20 -2.20 7.08 -4.90
CA LEU A 20 -2.28 7.34 -3.47
C LEU A 20 -1.03 8.02 -2.92
N HIS A 21 0.13 7.60 -3.42
CA HIS A 21 1.37 8.25 -3.00
C HIS A 21 1.36 9.73 -3.40
N MET A 22 0.90 10.00 -4.61
CA MET A 22 0.88 11.37 -5.12
C MET A 22 -0.12 12.25 -4.39
N THR A 23 -1.24 11.68 -3.97
CA THR A 23 -2.27 12.50 -3.34
C THR A 23 -2.12 12.59 -1.83
N CYS A 24 -1.61 11.54 -1.20
CA CYS A 24 -1.60 11.51 0.26
C CYS A 24 -0.25 11.85 0.87
N MET A 25 0.84 11.45 0.21
CA MET A 25 2.16 11.72 0.75
C MET A 25 3.11 12.15 -0.37
N PRO A 26 2.78 13.23 -1.07
CA PRO A 26 3.55 13.59 -2.27
C PRO A 26 5.00 13.94 -1.99
N ASP A 27 5.31 14.33 -0.78
CA ASP A 27 6.67 14.73 -0.46
C ASP A 27 7.56 13.58 -0.01
N TRP A 28 7.00 12.41 0.19
CA TRP A 28 7.79 11.27 0.63
C TRP A 28 8.52 10.63 -0.55
N ARG A 29 9.80 10.35 -0.34
CA ARG A 29 10.56 9.59 -1.32
C ARG A 29 10.03 8.16 -1.33
N VAL A 30 10.25 7.48 -2.44
CA VAL A 30 9.71 6.13 -2.61
C VAL A 30 10.11 5.19 -1.48
N GLY A 31 11.39 5.21 -1.11
CA GLY A 31 11.85 4.36 -0.02
C GLY A 31 11.19 4.69 1.30
N GLN A 32 11.04 5.98 1.58
CA GLN A 32 10.39 6.44 2.79
C GLN A 32 8.94 5.99 2.83
N PHE A 33 8.24 6.13 1.71
CA PHE A 33 6.86 5.71 1.60
C PHE A 33 6.71 4.22 1.91
N TRP A 34 7.52 3.39 1.23
CA TRP A 34 7.39 1.96 1.40
C TRP A 34 7.76 1.50 2.81
N MET A 35 8.84 2.02 3.35
CA MET A 35 9.25 1.59 4.69
C MET A 35 8.24 1.99 5.74
N ASN A 36 7.70 3.19 5.63
CA ASN A 36 6.72 3.63 6.60
C ASN A 36 5.42 2.87 6.48
N PHE A 37 4.96 2.68 5.25
CA PHE A 37 3.71 1.98 5.03
C PHE A 37 3.81 0.51 5.45
N LEU A 38 4.87 -0.17 5.03
CA LEU A 38 5.00 -1.58 5.38
C LEU A 38 5.21 -1.78 6.86
N GLY A 39 5.88 -0.86 7.51
CA GLY A 39 6.00 -0.91 8.97
C GLY A 39 4.66 -0.76 9.65
N TRP A 40 3.83 0.12 9.11
CA TRP A 40 2.48 0.31 9.64
C TRP A 40 1.64 -0.98 9.46
N VAL A 41 1.75 -1.61 8.30
CA VAL A 41 1.03 -2.86 8.06
C VAL A 41 1.45 -3.90 9.10
N GLN A 42 2.74 -4.03 9.31
CA GLN A 42 3.24 -5.01 10.26
C GLN A 42 2.72 -4.76 11.66
N ASN A 43 2.71 -3.52 12.08
CA ASN A 43 2.28 -3.17 13.44
C ASN A 43 0.78 -3.16 13.61
N GLU A 44 0.07 -2.57 12.67
CA GLU A 44 -1.37 -2.42 12.82
C GLU A 44 -2.15 -3.66 12.44
N LYS A 45 -1.70 -4.35 11.42
CA LYS A 45 -2.40 -5.53 10.95
C LYS A 45 -1.82 -6.82 11.53
N LYS A 46 -0.72 -6.70 12.25
CA LYS A 46 -0.08 -7.84 12.91
C LYS A 46 0.24 -8.95 11.92
N CYS A 47 0.69 -8.57 10.74
CA CYS A 47 1.04 -9.56 9.74
C CYS A 47 2.31 -9.14 9.01
N ASP A 48 2.97 -10.13 8.43
CA ASP A 48 4.15 -9.91 7.63
C ASP A 48 3.69 -9.39 6.27
N PRO A 49 4.12 -8.20 5.85
CA PRO A 49 3.66 -7.64 4.58
C PRO A 49 4.05 -8.45 3.35
N PHE A 50 4.85 -9.49 3.54
CA PHE A 50 5.23 -10.38 2.46
C PHE A 50 4.02 -11.15 1.91
N PHE A 51 3.04 -11.43 2.77
CA PHE A 51 1.97 -12.36 2.42
C PHE A 51 0.69 -11.78 1.82
N PRO A 52 0.26 -10.55 2.14
CA PRO A 52 -1.01 -10.06 1.60
C PRO A 52 -1.01 -9.99 0.08
N GLU A 53 -2.14 -10.32 -0.49
CA GLU A 53 -2.33 -10.16 -1.94
C GLU A 53 -2.45 -8.69 -2.27
N GLU A 54 -2.31 -8.36 -3.55
CA GLU A 54 -2.34 -6.96 -3.97
C GLU A 54 -3.62 -6.24 -3.58
N SER A 55 -4.75 -6.94 -3.67
CA SER A 55 -6.02 -6.31 -3.30
C SER A 55 -6.07 -5.96 -1.82
N GLU A 56 -5.55 -6.86 -0.99
CA GLU A 56 -5.47 -6.63 0.44
C GLU A 56 -4.52 -5.48 0.75
N MET A 57 -3.39 -5.49 0.09
CA MET A 57 -2.40 -4.44 0.30
C MET A 57 -2.95 -3.08 -0.08
N LEU A 58 -3.75 -3.01 -1.16
CA LEU A 58 -4.38 -1.76 -1.54
C LEU A 58 -5.39 -1.30 -0.50
N THR A 59 -6.13 -2.23 0.08
CA THR A 59 -7.06 -1.90 1.14
C THR A 59 -6.32 -1.29 2.32
N TYR A 60 -5.19 -1.89 2.69
CA TYR A 60 -4.38 -1.36 3.78
C TYR A 60 -3.82 0.02 3.43
N LEU A 61 -3.40 0.19 2.20
CA LEU A 61 -2.83 1.47 1.79
C LEU A 61 -3.88 2.58 1.84
N LYS A 62 -5.09 2.27 1.44
CA LYS A 62 -6.17 3.26 1.51
C LYS A 62 -6.48 3.63 2.94
N GLU A 63 -6.45 2.64 3.82
CA GLU A 63 -6.62 2.88 5.23
C GLU A 63 -5.54 3.79 5.79
N TYR A 64 -4.30 3.48 5.44
CA TYR A 64 -3.15 4.24 5.88
C TYR A 64 -3.23 5.67 5.37
N CYS A 65 -3.64 5.81 4.13
CA CYS A 65 -3.80 7.11 3.50
C CYS A 65 -4.89 7.92 4.21
N GLY A 66 -5.98 7.28 4.55
CA GLY A 66 -7.04 7.93 5.28
C GLY A 66 -6.61 8.41 6.64
N GLU A 67 -5.80 7.60 7.32
CA GLU A 67 -5.24 7.99 8.60
C GLU A 67 -4.41 9.25 8.47
N LYS A 68 -3.58 9.31 7.42
CA LYS A 68 -2.74 10.47 7.21
C LYS A 68 -3.54 11.71 6.87
N GLU A 69 -4.61 11.53 6.09
CA GLU A 69 -5.46 12.64 5.74
C GLU A 69 -6.27 13.14 6.91
N ASP A 70 -6.56 12.23 7.81
CA ASP A 70 -7.40 12.52 8.94
C ASP A 70 -6.72 13.30 10.01
N ILE A 71 -5.46 13.55 9.87
CA ILE A 71 -4.71 14.29 10.81
C ILE A 71 -5.32 15.62 11.09
N ASN A 72 -5.91 16.19 10.12
CA ASN A 72 -6.45 17.48 10.30
C ASN A 72 -7.83 17.45 10.82
N GLY A 73 -8.28 16.26 10.95
CA GLY A 73 -9.54 15.98 11.59
C GLY A 73 -10.64 16.75 11.19
#